data_cc66d2bd00b6fe32771ed67447cf5134
#
_entry.id   cc66d2bd00b6fe32771ed67447cf5134
#
_cell.length_a   1.000
_cell.length_b   1.000
_cell.length_c   1.000
_cell.angle_alpha   90.00
_cell.angle_beta   90.00
_cell.angle_gamma   90.00
#
_symmetry.space_group_name_H-M   'P 1'
#
loop_
_entity.id
_entity.type
_entity.pdbx_description
1 polymer ?
#
loop_
_entity_poly.entity_id
_entity_poly.type
_entity_poly.pdbx_seq_one_letter_code
_entity_poly.pdbx_strand_id
1 'polypeptide(L)'
;DQEKLSRLNAITHPNVKKEIFRRIQRIKEKGEASFIAVEAALLLEEGYQNDFDTMWYVYVDEATRIERLKEGRGYTEKKCHEIMAKQLPEEVFRKECSTVIDNHLGISETENQIKTAVESLLSLY
;
A
#
# COMPACT_ATOMS: atom_id res chain seq x y z
N ASP A 1 -14.67 2.18 -20.75
CA ASP A 1 -14.63 0.92 -21.48
C ASP A 1 -13.63 -0.04 -20.82
N GLN A 2 -14.13 -1.18 -20.34
CA GLN A 2 -13.33 -2.18 -19.60
C GLN A 2 -12.24 -2.81 -20.47
N GLU A 3 -12.50 -3.02 -21.73
CA GLU A 3 -11.53 -3.61 -22.65
C GLU A 3 -10.34 -2.67 -22.87
N LYS A 4 -10.61 -1.38 -23.09
CA LYS A 4 -9.57 -0.37 -23.27
C LYS A 4 -8.76 -0.18 -21.99
N LEU A 5 -9.41 -0.16 -20.84
CA LEU A 5 -8.74 -0.08 -19.55
C LEU A 5 -7.83 -1.30 -19.31
N SER A 6 -8.32 -2.48 -19.61
CA SER A 6 -7.58 -3.72 -19.48
C SER A 6 -6.32 -3.72 -20.37
N ARG A 7 -6.44 -3.25 -21.61
CA ARG A 7 -5.30 -3.13 -22.53
C ARG A 7 -4.28 -2.11 -22.02
N LEU A 8 -4.73 -0.97 -21.53
CA LEU A 8 -3.86 0.05 -20.97
C LEU A 8 -3.10 -0.51 -19.76
N ASN A 9 -3.78 -1.19 -18.86
CA ASN A 9 -3.17 -1.80 -17.69
C ASN A 9 -2.16 -2.87 -18.05
N ALA A 10 -2.41 -3.68 -19.08
CA ALA A 10 -1.49 -4.69 -19.56
C ALA A 10 -0.16 -4.11 -20.03
N ILE A 11 -0.15 -2.87 -20.52
CA ILE A 11 1.05 -2.15 -20.92
C ILE A 11 1.68 -1.40 -19.74
N THR A 12 0.85 -0.71 -18.95
CA THR A 12 1.30 0.20 -17.88
C THR A 12 1.87 -0.55 -16.68
N HIS A 13 1.19 -1.60 -16.20
CA HIS A 13 1.59 -2.30 -14.97
C HIS A 13 2.99 -2.94 -15.06
N PRO A 14 3.36 -3.66 -16.14
CA PRO A 14 4.73 -4.17 -16.26
C PRO A 14 5.79 -3.07 -16.33
N ASN A 15 5.49 -1.95 -16.97
CA ASN A 15 6.41 -0.83 -17.08
C ASN A 15 6.62 -0.12 -15.75
N VAL A 16 5.56 0.04 -14.97
CA VAL A 16 5.64 0.58 -13.60
C VAL A 16 6.50 -0.34 -12.73
N LYS A 17 6.29 -1.65 -12.82
CA LYS A 17 7.06 -2.64 -12.06
C LYS A 17 8.55 -2.54 -12.38
N LYS A 18 8.91 -2.47 -13.65
CA LYS A 18 10.30 -2.30 -14.08
C LYS A 18 10.92 -1.03 -13.49
N GLU A 19 10.19 0.08 -13.52
CA GLU A 19 10.69 1.35 -12.99
C GLU A 19 10.88 1.30 -11.47
N ILE A 20 9.98 0.66 -10.73
CA ILE A 20 10.12 0.46 -9.28
C ILE A 20 11.40 -0.29 -8.98
N PHE A 21 11.64 -1.43 -9.63
CA PHE A 21 12.83 -2.24 -9.38
C PHE A 21 14.11 -1.54 -9.84
N ARG A 22 14.06 -0.77 -10.90
CA ARG A 22 15.19 0.07 -11.34
C ARG A 22 15.58 1.08 -10.26
N ARG A 23 14.60 1.74 -9.65
CA ARG A 23 14.83 2.70 -8.55
C ARG A 23 15.36 2.02 -7.32
N ILE A 24 14.83 0.86 -6.96
CA ILE A 24 15.31 0.07 -5.82
C ILE A 24 16.77 -0.30 -6.03
N GLN A 25 17.12 -0.81 -7.21
CA GLN A 25 18.49 -1.18 -7.52
C GLN A 25 19.46 -0.01 -7.40
N ARG A 26 19.05 1.16 -7.88
CA ARG A 26 19.83 2.38 -7.78
C ARG A 26 20.10 2.79 -6.33
N ILE A 27 19.08 2.69 -5.47
CA ILE A 27 19.23 2.99 -4.05
C ILE A 27 20.18 1.99 -3.38
N LYS A 28 20.05 0.70 -3.71
CA LYS A 28 20.93 -0.35 -3.19
C LYS A 28 22.39 -0.12 -3.58
N GLU A 29 22.63 0.30 -4.81
CA GLU A 29 23.98 0.58 -5.29
C GLU A 29 24.67 1.72 -4.56
N LYS A 30 23.89 2.70 -4.08
CA LYS A 30 24.43 3.79 -3.25
C LYS A 30 24.83 3.35 -1.85
N GLY A 31 24.17 2.31 -1.31
CA GLY A 31 24.48 1.73 -0.01
C GLY A 31 24.21 2.63 1.19
N GLU A 32 23.39 3.66 1.04
CA GLU A 32 23.13 4.65 2.09
C GLU A 32 21.85 4.37 2.89
N ALA A 33 20.96 3.55 2.37
CA ALA A 33 19.65 3.29 2.98
C ALA A 33 19.67 2.03 3.85
N SER A 34 19.08 2.13 5.05
CA SER A 34 18.89 0.98 5.94
C SER A 34 17.70 0.12 5.50
N PHE A 35 16.72 0.73 4.89
CA PHE A 35 15.56 0.04 4.30
C PHE A 35 14.97 0.88 3.17
N ILE A 36 14.15 0.24 2.35
CA ILE A 36 13.45 0.89 1.24
C ILE A 36 11.97 0.61 1.39
N ALA A 37 11.16 1.66 1.39
CA ALA A 37 9.70 1.55 1.41
C ALA A 37 9.13 1.88 0.04
N VAL A 38 8.19 1.07 -0.41
CA VAL A 38 7.46 1.29 -1.66
C VAL A 38 5.97 1.41 -1.34
N GLU A 39 5.37 2.48 -1.78
CA GLU A 39 3.93 2.69 -1.70
C GLU A 39 3.34 2.69 -3.10
N ALA A 40 2.32 1.88 -3.31
CA ALA A 40 1.59 1.85 -4.57
C ALA A 40 0.17 1.32 -4.35
N ALA A 41 -0.72 1.68 -5.26
CA ALA A 41 -2.15 1.40 -5.10
C ALA A 41 -2.52 -0.10 -5.23
N LEU A 42 -1.75 -0.87 -6.00
CA LEU A 42 -2.13 -2.22 -6.39
C LEU A 42 -1.04 -3.26 -6.12
N LEU A 43 -0.31 -3.13 -5.01
CA LEU A 43 0.81 -4.02 -4.71
C LEU A 43 0.40 -5.50 -4.62
N LEU A 44 -0.66 -5.81 -3.88
CA LEU A 44 -1.13 -7.20 -3.76
C LEU A 44 -1.77 -7.70 -5.04
N GLU A 45 -2.59 -6.87 -5.69
CA GLU A 45 -3.26 -7.22 -6.94
C GLU A 45 -2.26 -7.55 -8.05
N GLU A 46 -1.11 -6.89 -8.06
CA GLU A 46 -0.05 -7.09 -9.05
C GLU A 46 1.01 -8.12 -8.61
N GLY A 47 0.82 -8.78 -7.48
CA GLY A 47 1.67 -9.88 -7.05
C GLY A 47 3.04 -9.49 -6.49
N TYR A 48 3.18 -8.29 -5.94
CA TYR A 48 4.47 -7.82 -5.40
C TYR A 48 4.88 -8.49 -4.08
N GLN A 49 3.98 -9.21 -3.42
CA GLN A 49 4.26 -9.81 -2.12
C GLN A 49 5.44 -10.77 -2.11
N ASN A 50 5.78 -11.34 -3.27
CA ASN A 50 6.93 -12.24 -3.40
C ASN A 50 8.24 -11.51 -3.70
N ASP A 51 8.17 -10.23 -3.99
CA ASP A 51 9.34 -9.43 -4.39
C ASP A 51 9.92 -8.58 -3.26
N PHE A 52 9.21 -8.46 -2.14
CA PHE A 52 9.61 -7.65 -0.98
C PHE A 52 9.80 -8.53 0.25
N ASP A 53 10.65 -8.07 1.17
CA ASP A 53 10.90 -8.78 2.43
C ASP A 53 9.66 -8.82 3.32
N THR A 54 8.85 -7.77 3.27
CA THR A 54 7.61 -7.69 4.04
C THR A 54 6.60 -6.80 3.33
N MET A 55 5.33 -7.06 3.58
CA MET A 55 4.22 -6.24 3.10
C MET A 55 3.48 -5.67 4.31
N TRP A 56 3.19 -4.40 4.27
CA TRP A 56 2.48 -3.69 5.33
C TRP A 56 1.10 -3.26 4.88
N TYR A 57 0.13 -3.43 5.75
CA TYR A 57 -1.25 -3.00 5.53
C TYR A 57 -1.54 -1.78 6.41
N VAL A 58 -1.80 -0.64 5.79
CA VAL A 58 -2.24 0.55 6.51
C VAL A 58 -3.76 0.50 6.57
N TYR A 59 -4.26 0.21 7.74
CA TYR A 59 -5.68 -0.04 7.99
C TYR A 59 -6.37 1.15 8.62
N VAL A 60 -7.60 1.35 8.22
CA VAL A 60 -8.55 2.21 8.92
C VAL A 60 -9.95 1.59 8.75
N ASP A 61 -10.80 1.72 9.75
CA ASP A 61 -12.17 1.19 9.67
C ASP A 61 -12.98 1.90 8.59
N GLU A 62 -14.01 1.23 8.09
CA GLU A 62 -14.83 1.72 6.98
C GLU A 62 -15.45 3.09 7.26
N ALA A 63 -16.02 3.28 8.44
CA ALA A 63 -16.65 4.55 8.79
C ALA A 63 -15.67 5.73 8.76
N THR A 64 -14.49 5.56 9.35
CA THR A 64 -13.44 6.58 9.36
C THR A 64 -12.94 6.86 7.94
N ARG A 65 -12.80 5.81 7.15
CA ARG A 65 -12.34 5.92 5.76
C ARG A 65 -13.31 6.72 4.90
N ILE A 66 -14.61 6.45 5.04
CA ILE A 66 -15.66 7.21 4.33
C ILE A 66 -15.62 8.68 4.76
N GLU A 67 -15.52 8.94 6.06
CA GLU A 67 -15.43 10.31 6.58
C GLU A 67 -14.25 11.05 5.99
N ARG A 68 -13.07 10.45 5.99
CA ARG A 68 -11.86 11.05 5.42
C ARG A 68 -11.95 11.31 3.93
N LEU A 69 -12.56 10.41 3.18
CA LEU A 69 -12.77 10.58 1.73
C LEU A 69 -13.76 11.71 1.44
N LYS A 70 -14.81 11.84 2.25
CA LYS A 70 -15.79 12.93 2.12
C LYS A 70 -15.14 14.28 2.43
N GLU A 71 -14.42 14.39 3.51
CA GLU A 71 -13.75 15.63 3.94
C GLU A 71 -12.58 16.02 3.05
N GLY A 72 -11.72 15.06 2.75
CA GLY A 72 -10.47 15.34 2.03
C GLY A 72 -10.63 15.47 0.53
N ARG A 73 -11.53 14.72 -0.07
CA ARG A 73 -11.73 14.68 -1.53
C ARG A 73 -13.11 15.11 -1.99
N GLY A 74 -14.01 15.44 -1.07
CA GLY A 74 -15.37 15.83 -1.40
C GLY A 74 -16.21 14.71 -2.05
N TYR A 75 -15.84 13.45 -1.84
CA TYR A 75 -16.59 12.33 -2.41
C TYR A 75 -17.92 12.15 -1.69
N THR A 76 -18.93 11.72 -2.44
CA THR A 76 -20.21 11.30 -1.87
C THR A 76 -20.05 9.94 -1.19
N GLU A 77 -20.96 9.59 -0.30
CA GLU A 77 -20.97 8.29 0.34
C GLU A 77 -21.08 7.15 -0.69
N LYS A 78 -21.93 7.34 -1.72
CA LYS A 78 -22.06 6.40 -2.82
C LYS A 78 -20.72 6.17 -3.53
N LYS A 79 -20.00 7.25 -3.83
CA LYS A 79 -18.68 7.18 -4.46
C LYS A 79 -17.67 6.42 -3.59
N CYS A 80 -17.69 6.66 -2.28
CA CYS A 80 -16.84 5.94 -1.35
C CYS A 80 -17.10 4.43 -1.40
N HIS A 81 -18.37 4.01 -1.35
CA HIS A 81 -18.73 2.60 -1.44
C HIS A 81 -18.34 1.97 -2.77
N GLU A 82 -18.50 2.69 -3.88
CA GLU A 82 -18.10 2.21 -5.20
C GLU A 82 -16.60 1.95 -5.28
N ILE A 83 -15.79 2.86 -4.73
CA ILE A 83 -14.32 2.70 -4.68
C ILE A 83 -13.94 1.50 -3.82
N MET A 84 -14.54 1.38 -2.64
CA MET A 84 -14.21 0.31 -1.70
C MET A 84 -14.62 -1.07 -2.23
N ALA A 85 -15.73 -1.15 -2.96
CA ALA A 85 -16.20 -2.39 -3.57
C ALA A 85 -15.24 -2.95 -4.63
N LYS A 86 -14.41 -2.11 -5.23
CA LYS A 86 -13.43 -2.51 -6.24
C LYS A 86 -12.10 -2.99 -5.64
N GLN A 87 -11.91 -2.78 -4.35
CA GLN A 87 -10.68 -3.18 -3.66
C GLN A 87 -10.78 -4.62 -3.14
N LEU A 88 -9.63 -5.21 -2.86
CA LEU A 88 -9.57 -6.53 -2.24
C LEU A 88 -10.21 -6.47 -0.85
N PRO A 89 -10.82 -7.58 -0.38
CA PRO A 89 -11.36 -7.65 0.98
C PRO A 89 -10.26 -7.50 2.04
N GLU A 90 -10.64 -6.98 3.21
CA GLU A 90 -9.73 -6.81 4.35
C GLU A 90 -9.02 -8.11 4.71
N GLU A 91 -9.72 -9.24 4.65
CA GLU A 91 -9.15 -10.55 4.98
C GLU A 91 -7.94 -10.90 4.11
N VAL A 92 -7.96 -10.50 2.84
CA VAL A 92 -6.85 -10.74 1.92
C VAL A 92 -5.63 -9.93 2.34
N PHE A 93 -5.81 -8.64 2.66
CA PHE A 93 -4.73 -7.81 3.15
C PHE A 93 -4.13 -8.34 4.45
N ARG A 94 -4.98 -8.76 5.39
CA ARG A 94 -4.51 -9.29 6.67
C ARG A 94 -3.77 -10.61 6.52
N LYS A 95 -4.15 -11.43 5.55
CA LYS A 95 -3.48 -12.70 5.26
C LYS A 95 -2.12 -12.48 4.61
N GLU A 96 -2.04 -11.58 3.64
CA GLU A 96 -0.84 -11.37 2.83
C GLU A 96 0.16 -10.40 3.45
N CYS A 97 -0.28 -9.54 4.36
CA CYS A 97 0.57 -8.53 4.99
C CYS A 97 0.95 -8.96 6.41
N SER A 98 2.25 -8.96 6.69
CA SER A 98 2.79 -9.37 8.00
C SER A 98 2.63 -8.31 9.08
N THR A 99 2.48 -7.06 8.70
CA THR A 99 2.38 -5.93 9.62
C THR A 99 1.14 -5.10 9.28
N VAL A 100 0.35 -4.79 10.30
CA VAL A 100 -0.82 -3.93 10.17
C VAL A 100 -0.56 -2.65 10.97
N ILE A 101 -0.66 -1.51 10.28
CA ILE A 101 -0.59 -0.20 10.90
C ILE A 101 -2.02 0.34 10.99
N ASP A 102 -2.51 0.51 12.19
CA ASP A 102 -3.85 1.07 12.41
C ASP A 102 -3.77 2.60 12.37
N ASN A 103 -4.25 3.18 11.29
CA ASN A 103 -4.23 4.62 11.05
C ASN A 103 -5.53 5.31 11.51
N HIS A 104 -6.25 4.67 12.43
CA HIS A 104 -7.53 5.16 12.94
C HIS A 104 -7.39 6.28 13.97
N LEU A 105 -6.44 6.17 14.89
CA LEU A 105 -6.35 7.05 16.05
C LEU A 105 -5.78 8.43 15.68
N GLY A 106 -4.56 8.62 15.59
CA GLY A 106 -3.98 9.92 15.28
C GLY A 106 -2.57 9.76 14.77
N ILE A 107 -1.99 10.88 14.34
CA ILE A 107 -0.63 10.86 13.76
C ILE A 107 0.39 10.27 14.74
N SER A 108 0.34 10.67 16.01
CA SER A 108 1.27 10.16 17.03
C SER A 108 1.19 8.65 17.21
N GLU A 109 -0.02 8.10 17.24
CA GLU A 109 -0.23 6.66 17.37
C GLU A 109 0.26 5.92 16.12
N THR A 110 -0.02 6.46 14.96
CA THR A 110 0.45 5.90 13.69
C THR A 110 1.99 5.91 13.63
N GLU A 111 2.61 7.02 13.99
CA GLU A 111 4.08 7.14 14.04
C GLU A 111 4.70 6.14 15.01
N ASN A 112 4.13 5.96 16.19
CA ASN A 112 4.61 4.99 17.18
C ASN A 112 4.54 3.55 16.65
N GLN A 113 3.46 3.20 15.99
CA GLN A 113 3.31 1.87 15.37
C GLN A 113 4.35 1.64 14.28
N ILE A 114 4.55 2.65 13.41
CA ILE A 114 5.54 2.58 12.34
C ILE A 114 6.94 2.42 12.91
N LYS A 115 7.29 3.22 13.92
CA LYS A 115 8.59 3.14 14.57
C LYS A 115 8.84 1.76 15.14
N THR A 116 7.90 1.21 15.88
CA THR A 116 7.99 -0.14 16.44
C THR A 116 8.17 -1.19 15.34
N ALA A 117 7.40 -1.09 14.27
CA ALA A 117 7.46 -2.03 13.16
C ALA A 117 8.80 -1.95 12.41
N VAL A 118 9.33 -0.75 12.21
CA VAL A 118 10.66 -0.55 11.59
C VAL A 118 11.75 -1.13 12.47
N GLU A 119 11.71 -0.88 13.78
CA GLU A 119 12.68 -1.43 14.72
C GLU A 119 12.67 -2.96 14.70
N SER A 120 11.50 -3.57 14.67
CA SER A 120 11.36 -5.02 14.57
C SER A 120 11.91 -5.55 13.25
N LEU A 121 11.67 -4.87 12.15
CA LEU A 121 12.17 -5.26 10.85
C LEU A 121 13.71 -5.21 10.81
N LEU A 122 14.30 -4.12 11.27
CA LEU A 122 15.75 -3.93 11.25
C LEU A 122 16.46 -4.89 12.19
N SER A 123 15.82 -5.37 13.24
CA SER A 123 16.42 -6.34 14.16
C SER A 123 16.61 -7.72 13.53
N LEU A 124 15.96 -8.00 12.39
CA LEU A 124 16.12 -9.25 11.67
C LEU A 124 17.34 -9.27 10.75
N TYR A 125 17.94 -8.14 10.55
CA TYR A 125 19.11 -7.94 9.68
C TYR A 125 20.24 -7.26 10.43
#